data_65e71e80915f79e5dc1fbe4bb634320f
#
_entry.id   65e71e80915f79e5dc1fbe4bb634320f
#
_cell.length_a   1.000
_cell.length_b   1.000
_cell.length_c   1.000
_cell.angle_alpha   90.00
_cell.angle_beta   90.00
_cell.angle_gamma   90.00
#
_symmetry.space_group_name_H-M   'P 1'
#
loop_
_entity.id
_entity.type
_entity.pdbx_description
1 polymer ?
#
loop_
_entity_poly.entity_id
_entity_poly.type
_entity_poly.pdbx_seq_one_letter_code
_entity_poly.pdbx_strand_id
1 'polypeptide(L)'
;GYQRGRYGAEDLRALDGWAAALGIELIPCIQTLGHLERFLHWESSAPLRDTPDVLLAGDEETYRLIEAMLRRCRACYRTKKIHLGMDEAMNLGLGGYLKKNGYHESFDIMLRHVERVGALARKHGFEPMMWSDMYFRCASPNDDYYEDDIEIPQTVIDAAPADMTLVYWDYYHDDEAFYDRYIRLHQKFAAPLRFAGGMWTWLGPAVDYDVFFKKAEPALRACLGNGVTDVMITTWGDDGGETSPQAMLLGLQAW
;
A
#
# COMPACT_ATOMS: atom_id res chain seq x y z
N GLY A 1 -19.45 0.44 -7.74
CA GLY A 1 -19.68 -0.24 -9.01
C GLY A 1 -21.11 -0.73 -9.15
N TYR A 2 -21.51 -1.15 -10.34
CA TYR A 2 -22.85 -1.68 -10.61
C TYR A 2 -23.16 -2.87 -9.67
N GLN A 3 -24.34 -2.84 -9.08
CA GLN A 3 -24.82 -3.83 -8.09
C GLN A 3 -23.96 -3.99 -6.82
N ARG A 4 -23.03 -3.08 -6.55
CA ARG A 4 -22.31 -3.04 -5.29
C ARG A 4 -22.80 -1.87 -4.45
N GLY A 5 -23.07 -2.12 -3.17
CA GLY A 5 -23.30 -1.09 -2.19
C GLY A 5 -22.08 -0.15 -2.09
N ARG A 6 -22.34 1.09 -1.76
CA ARG A 6 -21.30 2.07 -1.44
C ARG A 6 -21.59 2.70 -0.10
N TYR A 7 -20.59 2.96 0.67
CA TYR A 7 -20.72 3.79 1.86
C TYR A 7 -20.83 5.27 1.48
N GLY A 8 -21.86 5.92 1.98
CA GLY A 8 -21.97 7.37 1.94
C GLY A 8 -21.04 8.03 2.97
N ALA A 9 -20.98 9.37 2.97
CA ALA A 9 -20.16 10.08 3.96
C ALA A 9 -20.69 9.91 5.39
N GLU A 10 -22.00 9.76 5.55
CA GLU A 10 -22.65 9.54 6.86
C GLU A 10 -22.32 8.16 7.40
N ASP A 11 -22.36 7.13 6.54
CA ASP A 11 -22.00 5.76 6.92
C ASP A 11 -20.52 5.69 7.38
N LEU A 12 -19.60 6.31 6.63
CA LEU A 12 -18.18 6.34 6.98
C LEU A 12 -17.92 7.06 8.30
N ARG A 13 -18.62 8.20 8.55
CA ARG A 13 -18.51 8.91 9.83
C ARG A 13 -19.10 8.10 10.99
N ALA A 14 -20.21 7.38 10.75
CA ALA A 14 -20.79 6.51 11.76
C ALA A 14 -19.84 5.35 12.11
N LEU A 15 -19.26 4.70 11.11
CA LEU A 15 -18.24 3.64 11.30
C LEU A 15 -17.03 4.16 12.08
N ASP A 16 -16.50 5.32 11.71
CA ASP A 16 -15.38 5.95 12.41
C ASP A 16 -15.77 6.28 13.88
N GLY A 17 -17.01 6.71 14.10
CA GLY A 17 -17.57 6.95 15.44
C GLY A 17 -17.65 5.69 16.30
N TRP A 18 -18.13 4.60 15.74
CA TRP A 18 -18.22 3.32 16.46
C TRP A 18 -16.84 2.75 16.77
N ALA A 19 -15.93 2.77 15.80
CA ALA A 19 -14.55 2.31 16.02
C ALA A 19 -13.89 3.07 17.17
N ALA A 20 -14.01 4.40 17.18
CA ALA A 20 -13.42 5.21 18.24
C ALA A 20 -14.06 4.99 19.62
N ALA A 21 -15.35 4.71 19.69
CA ALA A 21 -16.02 4.34 20.96
C ALA A 21 -15.44 3.03 21.53
N LEU A 22 -14.85 2.19 20.68
CA LEU A 22 -14.14 0.95 21.05
C LEU A 22 -12.62 1.14 21.22
N GLY A 23 -12.11 2.36 21.13
CA GLY A 23 -10.67 2.65 21.19
C GLY A 23 -9.90 2.30 19.91
N ILE A 24 -10.60 2.10 18.78
CA ILE A 24 -10.03 1.74 17.48
C ILE A 24 -9.92 2.98 16.59
N GLU A 25 -8.75 3.22 16.01
CA GLU A 25 -8.52 4.25 15.00
C GLU A 25 -8.76 3.66 13.61
N LEU A 26 -9.75 4.17 12.86
CA LEU A 26 -9.93 3.81 11.46
C LEU A 26 -9.03 4.66 10.57
N ILE A 27 -8.14 3.99 9.85
CA ILE A 27 -7.21 4.61 8.92
C ILE A 27 -7.67 4.29 7.49
N PRO A 28 -8.04 5.30 6.67
CA PRO A 28 -8.41 5.05 5.28
C PRO A 28 -7.21 4.57 4.47
N CYS A 29 -7.45 3.57 3.61
CA CYS A 29 -6.53 3.12 2.59
C CYS A 29 -7.15 3.41 1.22
N ILE A 30 -6.41 4.09 0.35
CA ILE A 30 -6.81 4.41 -1.02
C ILE A 30 -5.69 4.01 -1.99
N GLN A 31 -6.07 3.60 -3.19
CA GLN A 31 -5.10 3.37 -4.25
C GLN A 31 -4.88 4.65 -5.05
N THR A 32 -3.62 5.08 -5.14
CA THR A 32 -3.26 6.32 -5.84
C THR A 32 -2.33 6.12 -7.03
N LEU A 33 -1.97 4.87 -7.37
CA LEU A 33 -1.13 4.54 -8.52
C LEU A 33 -1.55 3.22 -9.18
N GLY A 34 -1.25 2.05 -8.60
CA GLY A 34 -1.59 0.71 -9.10
C GLY A 34 -2.95 0.20 -8.63
N HIS A 35 -3.29 -1.05 -9.01
CA HIS A 35 -4.50 -1.78 -8.58
C HIS A 35 -5.84 -1.10 -8.91
N LEU A 36 -5.90 -0.33 -9.98
CA LEU A 36 -7.09 0.43 -10.37
C LEU A 36 -7.80 -0.12 -11.62
N GLU A 37 -7.53 -1.36 -12.02
CA GLU A 37 -8.13 -2.00 -13.19
C GLU A 37 -9.66 -1.86 -13.22
N ARG A 38 -10.34 -2.12 -12.09
CA ARG A 38 -11.80 -2.03 -11.97
C ARG A 38 -12.35 -0.62 -12.17
N PHE A 39 -11.55 0.39 -11.92
CA PHE A 39 -11.89 1.79 -12.18
C PHE A 39 -11.47 2.22 -13.58
N LEU A 40 -10.26 1.86 -14.00
CA LEU A 40 -9.66 2.33 -15.24
C LEU A 40 -10.22 1.66 -16.50
N HIS A 41 -10.94 0.52 -16.41
CA HIS A 41 -11.52 -0.12 -17.60
C HIS A 41 -12.68 0.69 -18.22
N TRP A 42 -13.29 1.61 -17.44
CA TRP A 42 -14.37 2.43 -17.96
C TRP A 42 -13.88 3.51 -18.93
N GLU A 43 -14.64 3.77 -19.99
CA GLU A 43 -14.29 4.79 -20.98
C GLU A 43 -14.16 6.18 -20.36
N SER A 44 -15.00 6.50 -19.37
CA SER A 44 -14.95 7.77 -18.63
C SER A 44 -13.65 8.00 -17.87
N SER A 45 -12.89 6.96 -17.56
CA SER A 45 -11.59 7.02 -16.90
C SER A 45 -10.40 6.84 -17.83
N ALA A 46 -10.65 6.64 -19.14
CA ALA A 46 -9.58 6.50 -20.14
C ALA A 46 -8.51 7.60 -20.12
N PRO A 47 -8.85 8.89 -19.89
CA PRO A 47 -7.85 9.95 -19.78
C PRO A 47 -6.89 9.81 -18.60
N LEU A 48 -7.28 9.04 -17.57
CA LEU A 48 -6.50 8.81 -16.36
C LEU A 48 -5.61 7.56 -16.43
N ARG A 49 -5.66 6.84 -17.55
CA ARG A 49 -5.02 5.53 -17.70
C ARG A 49 -3.62 5.66 -18.29
N ASP A 50 -2.63 5.18 -17.56
CA ASP A 50 -1.33 4.82 -18.13
C ASP A 50 -1.41 3.41 -18.73
N THR A 51 -1.48 2.39 -17.91
CA THR A 51 -1.74 1.00 -18.28
C THR A 51 -3.13 0.57 -17.81
N PRO A 52 -3.63 -0.65 -18.07
CA PRO A 52 -4.98 -1.05 -17.69
C PRO A 52 -5.31 -0.90 -16.19
N ASP A 53 -4.30 -0.95 -15.32
CA ASP A 53 -4.41 -0.94 -13.86
C ASP A 53 -3.68 0.23 -13.19
N VAL A 54 -2.87 1.00 -13.93
CA VAL A 54 -2.03 2.08 -13.40
C VAL A 54 -2.53 3.45 -13.86
N LEU A 55 -2.57 4.40 -12.92
CA LEU A 55 -2.90 5.81 -13.21
C LEU A 55 -1.81 6.49 -14.03
N LEU A 56 -2.23 7.41 -14.88
CA LEU A 56 -1.34 8.28 -15.65
C LEU A 56 -0.66 9.30 -14.72
N ALA A 57 0.51 8.94 -14.19
CA ALA A 57 1.31 9.82 -13.36
C ALA A 57 1.71 11.09 -14.13
N GLY A 58 1.84 12.22 -13.44
CA GLY A 58 2.20 13.51 -14.04
C GLY A 58 1.05 14.25 -14.70
N ASP A 59 -0.14 13.66 -14.83
CA ASP A 59 -1.32 14.32 -15.40
C ASP A 59 -2.14 15.05 -14.32
N GLU A 60 -2.59 16.26 -14.62
CA GLU A 60 -3.35 17.09 -13.65
C GLU A 60 -4.71 16.47 -13.29
N GLU A 61 -5.35 15.78 -14.21
CA GLU A 61 -6.64 15.11 -13.94
C GLU A 61 -6.45 13.97 -12.92
N THR A 62 -5.33 13.24 -13.00
CA THR A 62 -4.96 12.23 -12.02
C THR A 62 -4.86 12.84 -10.62
N TYR A 63 -4.18 13.96 -10.50
CA TYR A 63 -4.03 14.61 -9.19
C TYR A 63 -5.31 15.27 -8.69
N ARG A 64 -6.20 15.74 -9.57
CA ARG A 64 -7.55 16.19 -9.18
C ARG A 64 -8.39 15.05 -8.62
N LEU A 65 -8.32 13.85 -9.22
CA LEU A 65 -8.97 12.65 -8.70
C LEU A 65 -8.44 12.31 -7.31
N ILE A 66 -7.11 12.20 -7.17
CA ILE A 66 -6.46 11.86 -5.89
C ILE A 66 -6.82 12.90 -4.82
N GLU A 67 -6.77 14.18 -5.14
CA GLU A 67 -7.15 15.23 -4.20
C GLU A 67 -8.63 15.15 -3.78
N ALA A 68 -9.52 14.76 -4.70
CA ALA A 68 -10.93 14.54 -4.38
C ALA A 68 -11.11 13.37 -3.40
N MET A 69 -10.34 12.26 -3.57
CA MET A 69 -10.33 11.14 -2.64
C MET A 69 -9.83 11.56 -1.26
N LEU A 70 -8.70 12.29 -1.21
CA LEU A 70 -8.13 12.82 0.05
C LEU A 70 -9.11 13.72 0.79
N ARG A 71 -9.75 14.65 0.10
CA ARG A 71 -10.79 15.51 0.69
C ARG A 71 -11.95 14.71 1.25
N ARG A 72 -12.37 13.66 0.55
CA ARG A 72 -13.45 12.78 1.05
C ARG A 72 -13.02 12.04 2.30
N CYS A 73 -11.82 11.48 2.32
CA CYS A 73 -11.27 10.83 3.53
C CYS A 73 -11.21 11.82 4.69
N ARG A 74 -10.69 13.04 4.47
CA ARG A 74 -10.60 14.06 5.52
C ARG A 74 -11.95 14.45 6.10
N ALA A 75 -12.99 14.47 5.29
CA ALA A 75 -14.36 14.80 5.72
C ALA A 75 -15.05 13.68 6.50
N CYS A 76 -14.55 12.44 6.42
CA CYS A 76 -15.21 11.26 6.98
C CYS A 76 -14.47 10.63 8.17
N TYR A 77 -13.15 10.78 8.26
CA TYR A 77 -12.33 10.12 9.29
C TYR A 77 -11.67 11.13 10.21
N ARG A 78 -11.56 10.79 11.50
CA ARG A 78 -10.89 11.61 12.53
C ARG A 78 -9.37 11.47 12.51
N THR A 79 -8.88 10.30 12.07
CA THR A 79 -7.44 10.03 12.00
C THR A 79 -6.69 11.05 11.16
N LYS A 80 -5.43 11.27 11.50
CA LYS A 80 -4.50 12.00 10.63
C LYS A 80 -3.74 11.07 9.67
N LYS A 81 -3.79 9.76 9.88
CA LYS A 81 -3.08 8.79 9.05
C LYS A 81 -3.88 8.46 7.80
N ILE A 82 -3.18 8.18 6.71
CA ILE A 82 -3.75 7.68 5.48
C ILE A 82 -2.77 6.76 4.76
N HIS A 83 -3.26 5.63 4.26
CA HIS A 83 -2.48 4.77 3.38
C HIS A 83 -2.80 5.10 1.93
N LEU A 84 -1.77 5.36 1.13
CA LEU A 84 -1.87 5.85 -0.25
C LEU A 84 -1.80 4.72 -1.30
N GLY A 85 -1.57 3.47 -0.87
CA GLY A 85 -1.35 2.33 -1.76
C GLY A 85 0.00 2.42 -2.47
N MET A 86 -0.01 2.53 -3.79
CA MET A 86 1.14 2.68 -4.70
C MET A 86 1.97 1.40 -4.90
N ASP A 87 1.44 0.26 -4.50
CA ASP A 87 2.05 -1.05 -4.69
C ASP A 87 1.85 -1.56 -6.12
N GLU A 88 2.76 -2.44 -6.52
CA GLU A 88 2.68 -3.26 -7.73
C GLU A 88 2.26 -2.51 -9.01
N ALA A 89 2.69 -1.25 -9.16
CA ALA A 89 2.44 -0.46 -10.35
C ALA A 89 3.33 -0.95 -11.52
N MET A 90 3.08 -2.19 -11.95
CA MET A 90 3.81 -2.84 -13.01
C MET A 90 3.63 -2.07 -14.32
N ASN A 91 4.69 -2.01 -15.14
CA ASN A 91 4.68 -1.28 -16.42
C ASN A 91 4.36 0.23 -16.29
N LEU A 92 4.61 0.82 -15.11
CA LEU A 92 4.50 2.27 -14.91
C LEU A 92 5.30 3.03 -15.97
N GLY A 93 4.64 3.93 -16.66
CA GLY A 93 5.26 4.76 -17.69
C GLY A 93 5.27 4.15 -19.09
N LEU A 94 4.78 2.92 -19.29
CA LEU A 94 4.86 2.22 -20.58
C LEU A 94 3.57 2.28 -21.42
N GLY A 95 2.54 2.94 -20.94
CA GLY A 95 1.25 3.06 -21.62
C GLY A 95 0.94 4.46 -22.13
N GLY A 96 -0.07 5.10 -21.53
CA GLY A 96 -0.48 6.47 -21.85
C GLY A 96 0.62 7.50 -21.56
N TYR A 97 1.41 7.26 -20.53
CA TYR A 97 2.56 8.11 -20.20
C TYR A 97 3.60 8.12 -21.31
N LEU A 98 4.01 6.94 -21.81
CA LEU A 98 4.97 6.82 -22.91
C LEU A 98 4.50 7.56 -24.16
N LYS A 99 3.20 7.41 -24.50
CA LYS A 99 2.59 8.08 -25.68
C LYS A 99 2.61 9.60 -25.55
N LYS A 100 2.44 10.12 -24.34
CA LYS A 100 2.33 11.56 -24.07
C LYS A 100 3.67 12.25 -23.86
N ASN A 101 4.61 11.58 -23.15
CA ASN A 101 5.81 12.21 -22.62
C ASN A 101 7.11 11.61 -23.18
N GLY A 102 7.06 10.51 -23.93
CA GLY A 102 8.22 9.71 -24.29
C GLY A 102 8.66 8.79 -23.14
N TYR A 103 9.76 8.06 -23.35
CA TYR A 103 10.31 7.15 -22.36
C TYR A 103 10.98 7.91 -21.21
N HIS A 104 10.63 7.51 -20.00
CA HIS A 104 11.30 7.86 -18.76
C HIS A 104 11.46 6.61 -17.90
N GLU A 105 12.47 6.56 -17.08
CA GLU A 105 12.63 5.47 -16.11
C GLU A 105 11.45 5.43 -15.13
N SER A 106 10.92 4.25 -14.89
CA SER A 106 9.75 4.05 -13.99
C SER A 106 10.00 4.63 -12.62
N PHE A 107 11.25 4.54 -12.14
CA PHE A 107 11.65 5.08 -10.86
C PHE A 107 11.50 6.61 -10.79
N ASP A 108 11.93 7.33 -11.83
CA ASP A 108 11.80 8.79 -11.90
C ASP A 108 10.32 9.24 -11.95
N ILE A 109 9.49 8.45 -12.62
CA ILE A 109 8.05 8.70 -12.68
C ILE A 109 7.45 8.50 -11.28
N MET A 110 7.80 7.37 -10.63
CA MET A 110 7.33 7.03 -9.28
C MET A 110 7.71 8.10 -8.27
N LEU A 111 8.97 8.52 -8.21
CA LEU A 111 9.43 9.51 -7.24
C LEU A 111 8.67 10.83 -7.34
N ARG A 112 8.51 11.36 -8.56
CA ARG A 112 7.74 12.59 -8.79
C ARG A 112 6.29 12.43 -8.37
N HIS A 113 5.72 11.25 -8.61
CA HIS A 113 4.35 10.95 -8.22
C HIS A 113 4.19 10.87 -6.70
N VAL A 114 5.07 10.13 -6.02
CA VAL A 114 5.12 10.01 -4.55
C VAL A 114 5.24 11.38 -3.88
N GLU A 115 6.17 12.22 -4.35
CA GLU A 115 6.36 13.58 -3.83
C GLU A 115 5.07 14.39 -3.93
N ARG A 116 4.44 14.38 -5.11
CA ARG A 116 3.23 15.17 -5.37
C ARG A 116 2.02 14.67 -4.58
N VAL A 117 1.79 13.36 -4.53
CA VAL A 117 0.67 12.78 -3.78
C VAL A 117 0.89 12.95 -2.28
N GLY A 118 2.12 12.80 -1.79
CA GLY A 118 2.49 13.09 -0.41
C GLY A 118 2.22 14.55 -0.03
N ALA A 119 2.59 15.50 -0.91
CA ALA A 119 2.30 16.92 -0.70
C ALA A 119 0.78 17.18 -0.65
N LEU A 120 -0.02 16.54 -1.49
CA LEU A 120 -1.48 16.64 -1.45
C LEU A 120 -2.04 16.06 -0.15
N ALA A 121 -1.55 14.90 0.31
CA ALA A 121 -1.99 14.31 1.56
C ALA A 121 -1.70 15.24 2.75
N ARG A 122 -0.48 15.79 2.83
CA ARG A 122 -0.09 16.75 3.87
C ARG A 122 -0.91 18.05 3.81
N LYS A 123 -1.18 18.57 2.62
CA LYS A 123 -2.07 19.74 2.41
C LYS A 123 -3.44 19.53 3.05
N HIS A 124 -3.94 18.29 3.04
CA HIS A 124 -5.20 17.93 3.67
C HIS A 124 -5.06 17.46 5.13
N GLY A 125 -3.89 17.67 5.75
CA GLY A 125 -3.63 17.37 7.16
C GLY A 125 -3.49 15.88 7.47
N PHE A 126 -3.01 15.10 6.49
CA PHE A 126 -2.68 13.69 6.68
C PHE A 126 -1.18 13.45 6.88
N GLU A 127 -0.88 12.42 7.65
CA GLU A 127 0.40 11.75 7.80
C GLU A 127 0.37 10.53 6.86
N PRO A 128 1.02 10.60 5.68
CA PRO A 128 0.87 9.58 4.66
C PRO A 128 1.75 8.36 4.94
N MET A 129 1.26 7.20 4.50
CA MET A 129 2.02 5.96 4.38
C MET A 129 1.75 5.30 3.02
N MET A 130 2.70 4.49 2.55
CA MET A 130 2.59 3.78 1.29
C MET A 130 3.28 2.41 1.38
N TRP A 131 2.90 1.49 0.52
CA TRP A 131 3.64 0.27 0.32
C TRP A 131 5.03 0.56 -0.24
N SER A 132 6.04 -0.15 0.22
CA SER A 132 7.44 0.14 -0.10
C SER A 132 7.99 -0.62 -1.30
N ASP A 133 7.27 -1.62 -1.80
CA ASP A 133 7.74 -2.55 -2.83
C ASP A 133 8.28 -1.88 -4.08
N MET A 134 7.67 -0.77 -4.53
CA MET A 134 8.13 -0.08 -5.72
C MET A 134 9.57 0.49 -5.62
N TYR A 135 10.04 0.81 -4.40
CA TYR A 135 11.43 1.22 -4.21
C TYR A 135 12.42 0.06 -4.47
N PHE A 136 11.99 -1.15 -4.18
CA PHE A 136 12.76 -2.38 -4.41
C PHE A 136 12.62 -2.86 -5.85
N ARG A 137 11.39 -2.93 -6.36
CA ARG A 137 11.11 -3.36 -7.74
C ARG A 137 11.86 -2.50 -8.76
N CYS A 138 11.79 -1.19 -8.64
CA CYS A 138 12.50 -0.28 -9.54
C CYS A 138 14.02 -0.35 -9.40
N ALA A 139 14.55 -0.86 -8.29
CA ALA A 139 15.98 -1.09 -8.08
C ALA A 139 16.44 -2.49 -8.56
N SER A 140 15.52 -3.44 -8.70
CA SER A 140 15.79 -4.81 -9.13
C SER A 140 15.93 -4.89 -10.65
N PRO A 141 16.94 -5.58 -11.18
CA PRO A 141 17.05 -5.83 -12.62
C PRO A 141 15.96 -6.76 -13.15
N ASN A 142 15.26 -7.49 -12.27
CA ASN A 142 14.21 -8.46 -12.60
C ASN A 142 12.80 -7.93 -12.26
N ASP A 143 12.69 -6.68 -11.81
CA ASP A 143 11.43 -6.08 -11.31
C ASP A 143 10.83 -6.90 -10.15
N ASP A 144 11.68 -7.55 -9.35
CA ASP A 144 11.30 -8.37 -8.21
C ASP A 144 11.41 -7.58 -6.91
N TYR A 145 10.41 -7.75 -6.03
CA TYR A 145 10.41 -7.14 -4.71
C TYR A 145 11.37 -7.85 -3.74
N TYR A 146 11.50 -9.16 -3.85
CA TYR A 146 12.20 -10.00 -2.88
C TYR A 146 13.53 -10.55 -3.41
N GLU A 147 14.26 -9.77 -4.16
CA GLU A 147 15.54 -10.19 -4.71
C GLU A 147 16.60 -10.42 -3.62
N ASP A 148 17.31 -11.55 -3.70
CA ASP A 148 18.24 -11.97 -2.65
C ASP A 148 19.40 -11.00 -2.41
N ASP A 149 20.01 -10.49 -3.46
CA ASP A 149 21.20 -9.64 -3.40
C ASP A 149 20.90 -8.20 -3.85
N ILE A 150 19.70 -7.68 -3.50
CA ILE A 150 19.32 -6.35 -3.94
C ILE A 150 20.19 -5.26 -3.29
N GLU A 151 20.72 -4.40 -4.11
CA GLU A 151 21.36 -3.15 -3.71
C GLU A 151 20.50 -1.97 -4.12
N ILE A 152 19.94 -1.27 -3.14
CA ILE A 152 19.14 -0.06 -3.40
C ILE A 152 20.13 1.10 -3.56
N PRO A 153 20.17 1.79 -4.72
CA PRO A 153 21.04 2.92 -4.93
C PRO A 153 20.84 4.01 -3.88
N GLN A 154 21.92 4.64 -3.40
CA GLN A 154 21.83 5.69 -2.39
C GLN A 154 20.94 6.85 -2.86
N THR A 155 20.95 7.17 -4.15
CA THR A 155 20.07 8.18 -4.75
C THR A 155 18.58 7.86 -4.58
N VAL A 156 18.23 6.57 -4.57
CA VAL A 156 16.86 6.08 -4.33
C VAL A 156 16.48 6.28 -2.87
N ILE A 157 17.39 5.90 -1.96
CA ILE A 157 17.21 6.04 -0.52
C ILE A 157 17.03 7.51 -0.16
N ASP A 158 17.89 8.39 -0.67
CA ASP A 158 17.88 9.82 -0.39
C ASP A 158 16.65 10.55 -0.96
N ALA A 159 16.06 10.01 -2.03
CA ALA A 159 14.88 10.57 -2.67
C ALA A 159 13.55 10.18 -1.99
N ALA A 160 13.55 9.19 -1.13
CA ALA A 160 12.33 8.79 -0.41
C ALA A 160 11.95 9.85 0.63
N PRO A 161 10.67 10.29 0.68
CA PRO A 161 10.23 11.30 1.65
C PRO A 161 10.37 10.79 3.07
N ALA A 162 11.15 11.49 3.91
CA ALA A 162 11.38 11.10 5.31
C ALA A 162 10.12 11.19 6.21
N ASP A 163 9.09 11.89 5.74
CA ASP A 163 7.82 12.09 6.45
C ASP A 163 6.67 11.21 5.90
N MET A 164 7.00 10.20 5.11
CA MET A 164 6.05 9.20 4.62
C MET A 164 6.43 7.82 5.16
N THR A 165 5.55 7.20 5.94
CA THR A 165 5.80 5.86 6.47
C THR A 165 5.86 4.85 5.34
N LEU A 166 6.96 4.11 5.26
CA LEU A 166 7.10 2.97 4.36
C LEU A 166 6.52 1.72 5.01
N VAL A 167 5.65 1.02 4.29
CA VAL A 167 5.04 -0.21 4.75
C VAL A 167 5.67 -1.38 4.00
N TYR A 168 6.53 -2.10 4.70
CA TYR A 168 7.10 -3.36 4.22
C TYR A 168 6.06 -4.46 4.38
N TRP A 169 5.64 -5.07 3.28
CA TRP A 169 4.73 -6.21 3.30
C TRP A 169 5.45 -7.48 2.87
N ASP A 170 5.23 -8.57 3.62
CA ASP A 170 5.73 -9.89 3.25
C ASP A 170 4.82 -10.96 3.84
N TYR A 171 4.35 -11.84 2.96
CA TYR A 171 3.43 -12.92 3.30
C TYR A 171 4.02 -14.29 2.96
N TYR A 172 5.19 -14.34 2.34
CA TYR A 172 5.65 -15.51 1.60
C TYR A 172 6.83 -16.21 2.23
N HIS A 173 7.66 -15.52 2.98
CA HIS A 173 8.84 -16.10 3.61
C HIS A 173 8.52 -16.71 4.98
N ASP A 174 9.35 -17.67 5.39
CA ASP A 174 9.27 -18.35 6.69
C ASP A 174 10.64 -18.43 7.38
N ASP A 175 11.62 -17.68 6.88
CA ASP A 175 12.96 -17.56 7.42
C ASP A 175 13.14 -16.19 8.10
N GLU A 176 13.45 -16.22 9.41
CA GLU A 176 13.70 -15.02 10.21
C GLU A 176 14.85 -14.17 9.65
N ALA A 177 15.89 -14.81 9.10
CA ALA A 177 17.04 -14.10 8.54
C ALA A 177 16.67 -13.33 7.29
N PHE A 178 15.71 -13.80 6.50
CA PHE A 178 15.18 -13.06 5.35
C PHE A 178 14.47 -11.79 5.81
N TYR A 179 13.56 -11.90 6.78
CA TYR A 179 12.86 -10.74 7.35
C TYR A 179 13.83 -9.73 7.98
N ASP A 180 14.82 -10.22 8.77
CA ASP A 180 15.85 -9.36 9.37
C ASP A 180 16.60 -8.55 8.30
N ARG A 181 17.01 -9.20 7.22
CA ARG A 181 17.71 -8.55 6.09
C ARG A 181 16.83 -7.47 5.46
N TYR A 182 15.57 -7.77 5.12
CA TYR A 182 14.68 -6.82 4.47
C TYR A 182 14.27 -5.66 5.38
N ILE A 183 14.07 -5.89 6.67
CA ILE A 183 13.84 -4.83 7.65
C ILE A 183 15.05 -3.89 7.67
N ARG A 184 16.27 -4.41 7.72
CA ARG A 184 17.50 -3.58 7.69
C ARG A 184 17.67 -2.81 6.38
N LEU A 185 17.25 -3.37 5.25
CA LEU A 185 17.23 -2.64 3.98
C LEU A 185 16.26 -1.45 4.05
N HIS A 186 15.07 -1.65 4.59
CA HIS A 186 14.11 -0.56 4.80
C HIS A 186 14.61 0.49 5.79
N GLN A 187 15.34 0.09 6.83
CA GLN A 187 15.92 1.01 7.81
C GLN A 187 17.04 1.91 7.26
N LYS A 188 17.53 1.65 6.04
CA LYS A 188 18.42 2.59 5.36
C LYS A 188 17.71 3.86 4.92
N PHE A 189 16.40 3.81 4.69
CA PHE A 189 15.59 5.00 4.41
C PHE A 189 15.40 5.83 5.67
N ALA A 190 15.35 7.16 5.53
CA ALA A 190 15.07 8.06 6.65
C ALA A 190 13.60 8.04 7.10
N ALA A 191 12.75 7.31 6.40
CA ALA A 191 11.32 7.22 6.61
C ALA A 191 10.98 6.28 7.79
N PRO A 192 9.89 6.52 8.54
CA PRO A 192 9.36 5.56 9.49
C PRO A 192 9.00 4.24 8.80
N LEU A 193 9.19 3.11 9.49
CA LEU A 193 8.90 1.77 8.98
C LEU A 193 7.74 1.14 9.73
N ARG A 194 6.80 0.56 8.97
CA ARG A 194 5.76 -0.35 9.44
C ARG A 194 5.92 -1.70 8.75
N PHE A 195 5.72 -2.80 9.46
CA PHE A 195 5.66 -4.13 8.87
C PHE A 195 4.22 -4.59 8.68
N ALA A 196 3.94 -5.25 7.55
CA ALA A 196 2.65 -5.83 7.23
C ALA A 196 2.79 -7.32 6.93
N GLY A 197 2.27 -8.16 7.81
CA GLY A 197 2.11 -9.59 7.58
C GLY A 197 0.77 -9.93 6.93
N GLY A 198 0.54 -11.20 6.63
CA GLY A 198 -0.68 -11.67 5.96
C GLY A 198 -1.44 -12.73 6.76
N MET A 199 -2.76 -12.59 6.82
CA MET A 199 -3.66 -13.54 7.49
C MET A 199 -3.99 -14.77 6.64
N TRP A 200 -3.53 -14.81 5.39
CA TRP A 200 -3.82 -15.89 4.45
C TRP A 200 -5.31 -16.20 4.28
N THR A 201 -6.08 -15.15 4.02
CA THR A 201 -7.54 -15.19 3.78
C THR A 201 -7.92 -15.24 2.31
N TRP A 202 -6.96 -15.20 1.39
CA TRP A 202 -7.17 -15.02 -0.05
C TRP A 202 -7.03 -16.29 -0.87
N LEU A 203 -6.91 -17.46 -0.22
CA LEU A 203 -6.77 -18.76 -0.90
C LEU A 203 -8.02 -19.64 -0.85
N GLY A 204 -9.17 -19.08 -0.40
CA GLY A 204 -10.41 -19.85 -0.33
C GLY A 204 -11.31 -19.48 0.84
N PRO A 205 -12.26 -20.34 1.22
CA PRO A 205 -13.33 -20.01 2.16
C PRO A 205 -12.89 -20.01 3.63
N ALA A 206 -11.63 -20.31 3.92
CA ALA A 206 -11.10 -20.37 5.28
C ALA A 206 -9.69 -19.77 5.36
N VAL A 207 -9.33 -19.30 6.57
CA VAL A 207 -7.95 -18.87 6.87
C VAL A 207 -7.04 -20.09 6.84
N ASP A 208 -5.91 -20.00 6.14
CA ASP A 208 -4.84 -21.00 6.23
C ASP A 208 -3.97 -20.70 7.45
N TYR A 209 -4.38 -21.22 8.59
CA TYR A 209 -3.68 -21.00 9.86
C TYR A 209 -2.32 -21.64 9.93
N ASP A 210 -2.08 -22.75 9.25
CA ASP A 210 -0.77 -23.40 9.22
C ASP A 210 0.25 -22.52 8.52
N VAL A 211 -0.12 -21.96 7.38
CA VAL A 211 0.72 -21.01 6.65
C VAL A 211 0.86 -19.70 7.42
N PHE A 212 -0.23 -19.19 8.01
CA PHE A 212 -0.21 -17.97 8.82
C PHE A 212 0.82 -18.05 9.95
N PHE A 213 0.71 -19.06 10.83
CA PHE A 213 1.62 -19.17 11.98
C PHE A 213 3.08 -19.42 11.57
N LYS A 214 3.29 -20.23 10.53
CA LYS A 214 4.62 -20.53 10.01
C LYS A 214 5.36 -19.26 9.56
N LYS A 215 4.64 -18.25 9.05
CA LYS A 215 5.22 -17.01 8.53
C LYS A 215 5.17 -15.85 9.53
N ALA A 216 4.13 -15.77 10.33
CA ALA A 216 3.94 -14.69 11.31
C ALA A 216 5.00 -14.72 12.41
N GLU A 217 5.35 -15.90 12.96
CA GLU A 217 6.29 -16.02 14.07
C GLU A 217 7.70 -15.52 13.70
N PRO A 218 8.37 -15.99 12.62
CA PRO A 218 9.69 -15.48 12.25
C PRO A 218 9.66 -14.00 11.86
N ALA A 219 8.60 -13.54 11.19
CA ALA A 219 8.45 -12.13 10.84
C ALA A 219 8.39 -11.22 12.07
N LEU A 220 7.56 -11.57 13.06
CA LEU A 220 7.43 -10.79 14.30
C LEU A 220 8.71 -10.83 15.14
N ARG A 221 9.42 -11.96 15.17
CA ARG A 221 10.74 -12.06 15.84
C ARG A 221 11.75 -11.12 15.21
N ALA A 222 11.83 -11.08 13.87
CA ALA A 222 12.69 -10.17 13.14
C ALA A 222 12.31 -8.70 13.41
N CYS A 223 11.00 -8.38 13.45
CA CYS A 223 10.51 -7.04 13.81
C CYS A 223 11.00 -6.64 15.21
N LEU A 224 10.81 -7.50 16.21
CA LEU A 224 11.25 -7.25 17.59
C LEU A 224 12.78 -7.09 17.68
N GLY A 225 13.53 -7.96 17.00
CA GLY A 225 15.00 -7.92 16.96
C GLY A 225 15.56 -6.64 16.36
N ASN A 226 14.83 -6.00 15.44
CA ASN A 226 15.20 -4.74 14.79
C ASN A 226 14.47 -3.50 15.32
N GLY A 227 13.71 -3.63 16.43
CA GLY A 227 13.01 -2.51 17.04
C GLY A 227 11.81 -1.98 16.24
N VAL A 228 11.26 -2.77 15.31
CA VAL A 228 10.03 -2.44 14.58
C VAL A 228 8.83 -2.80 15.45
N THR A 229 8.15 -1.79 15.97
CA THR A 229 7.01 -1.94 16.90
C THR A 229 5.67 -1.58 16.24
N ASP A 230 5.70 -0.98 15.06
CA ASP A 230 4.50 -0.66 14.29
C ASP A 230 4.25 -1.78 13.28
N VAL A 231 3.31 -2.66 13.59
CA VAL A 231 2.98 -3.84 12.79
C VAL A 231 1.48 -3.84 12.44
N MET A 232 1.16 -4.38 11.28
CA MET A 232 -0.21 -4.60 10.83
C MET A 232 -0.34 -5.96 10.16
N ILE A 233 -1.55 -6.45 10.02
CA ILE A 233 -1.85 -7.68 9.29
C ILE A 233 -2.86 -7.42 8.20
N THR A 234 -2.60 -7.94 7.02
CA THR A 234 -3.52 -7.84 5.88
C THR A 234 -4.47 -9.02 5.83
N THR A 235 -5.69 -8.74 5.39
CA THR A 235 -6.76 -9.73 5.21
C THR A 235 -7.36 -9.56 3.82
N TRP A 236 -6.51 -9.79 2.79
CA TRP A 236 -6.92 -9.66 1.40
C TRP A 236 -8.06 -10.62 1.05
N GLY A 237 -8.88 -10.24 0.08
CA GLY A 237 -9.97 -11.04 -0.45
C GLY A 237 -9.92 -11.12 -1.98
N ASP A 238 -8.73 -11.36 -2.55
CA ASP A 238 -8.49 -11.36 -4.01
C ASP A 238 -9.23 -12.49 -4.72
N ASP A 239 -9.47 -13.59 -4.01
CA ASP A 239 -10.29 -14.73 -4.41
C ASP A 239 -11.81 -14.47 -4.46
N GLY A 240 -12.24 -13.23 -4.12
CA GLY A 240 -13.65 -12.87 -4.03
C GLY A 240 -14.14 -12.58 -2.61
N GLY A 241 -13.26 -12.64 -1.61
CA GLY A 241 -13.57 -12.40 -0.21
C GLY A 241 -14.42 -13.51 0.42
N GLU A 242 -14.13 -14.75 0.08
CA GLU A 242 -14.91 -15.91 0.51
C GLU A 242 -14.72 -16.28 1.99
N THR A 243 -13.56 -15.93 2.57
CA THR A 243 -13.27 -16.17 3.99
C THR A 243 -14.14 -15.30 4.89
N SER A 244 -14.82 -15.94 5.85
CA SER A 244 -15.63 -15.22 6.85
C SER A 244 -14.76 -14.31 7.73
N PRO A 245 -15.17 -13.04 7.99
CA PRO A 245 -14.46 -12.17 8.94
C PRO A 245 -14.31 -12.77 10.34
N GLN A 246 -15.26 -13.57 10.80
CA GLN A 246 -15.18 -14.25 12.08
C GLN A 246 -14.07 -15.30 12.14
N ALA A 247 -13.74 -15.92 10.99
CA ALA A 247 -12.64 -16.87 10.92
C ALA A 247 -11.26 -16.23 11.16
N MET A 248 -11.14 -14.91 11.04
CA MET A 248 -9.88 -14.19 11.24
C MET A 248 -9.57 -13.89 12.72
N LEU A 249 -10.56 -14.00 13.62
CA LEU A 249 -10.44 -13.52 15.00
C LEU A 249 -9.31 -14.21 15.79
N LEU A 250 -9.08 -15.50 15.57
CA LEU A 250 -7.98 -16.22 16.20
C LEU A 250 -6.62 -15.67 15.77
N GLY A 251 -6.44 -15.45 14.48
CA GLY A 251 -5.19 -14.88 13.96
C GLY A 251 -4.97 -13.44 14.41
N LEU A 252 -6.03 -12.61 14.45
CA LEU A 252 -5.94 -11.25 14.97
C LEU A 252 -5.55 -11.21 16.45
N GLN A 253 -5.94 -12.20 17.23
CA GLN A 253 -5.55 -12.30 18.63
C GLN A 253 -4.12 -12.82 18.82
N ALA A 254 -3.64 -13.63 17.87
CA ALA A 254 -2.29 -14.22 17.91
C ALA A 254 -1.22 -13.29 17.35
N TRP A 255 -1.58 -12.38 16.45
CA TRP A 255 -0.72 -11.36 15.87
C TRP A 255 -0.36 -10.29 16.90
#